data_a9edd3612f018a2f7deae476776e33f2
#
_entry.id   a9edd3612f018a2f7deae476776e33f2
#
_cell.length_a   1.000
_cell.length_b   1.000
_cell.length_c   1.000
_cell.angle_alpha   90.00
_cell.angle_beta   90.00
_cell.angle_gamma   90.00
#
_symmetry.space_group_name_H-M   'P 1'
#
loop_
_entity.id
_entity.type
_entity.pdbx_description
1 polymer ?
#
loop_
_entity_poly.entity_id
_entity_poly.type
_entity_poly.pdbx_seq_one_letter_code
_entity_poly.pdbx_strand_id
1 'polypeptide(L)'
;STGAVYEGQWIDNVRSGKGHYKWANGDEYDGDWKNDMPDGEGVLTMADGTRYTGGFSKGMEEGKGVMLTPDGIRFEGSFKQGKKHGPFVETDKEGKIVRKGVYKFGTLDVAQK
;
A
#
# COMPACT_ATOMS: atom_id res chain seq x y z
N SER A 1 -19.96 18.42 -2.62
CA SER A 1 -19.31 17.24 -2.05
C SER A 1 -18.57 16.47 -3.11
N THR A 2 -17.39 16.02 -2.79
CA THR A 2 -16.56 15.26 -3.72
C THR A 2 -16.79 13.75 -3.61
N GLY A 3 -17.55 13.32 -2.59
CA GLY A 3 -17.71 11.90 -2.32
C GLY A 3 -16.60 11.29 -1.46
N ALA A 4 -15.62 12.08 -1.07
CA ALA A 4 -14.58 11.60 -0.16
C ALA A 4 -15.07 11.68 1.27
N VAL A 5 -14.76 10.66 2.09
CA VAL A 5 -15.23 10.59 3.47
C VAL A 5 -14.08 10.14 4.36
N TYR A 6 -13.89 10.84 5.47
CA TYR A 6 -12.95 10.43 6.50
C TYR A 6 -13.68 10.14 7.80
N GLU A 7 -13.39 9.00 8.41
CA GLU A 7 -13.89 8.63 9.73
C GLU A 7 -12.71 8.21 10.57
N GLY A 8 -12.44 8.94 11.66
CA GLY A 8 -11.32 8.58 12.51
C GLY A 8 -10.96 9.70 13.45
N GLN A 9 -9.73 9.68 13.88
CA GLN A 9 -9.25 10.59 14.90
C GLN A 9 -8.69 11.87 14.30
N TRP A 10 -8.84 12.96 15.06
CA TRP A 10 -8.36 14.28 14.67
C TRP A 10 -7.59 14.88 15.82
N ILE A 11 -6.51 15.60 15.51
CA ILE A 11 -5.77 16.37 16.49
C ILE A 11 -5.51 17.73 15.85
N ASP A 12 -5.97 18.81 16.51
CA ASP A 12 -5.76 20.18 16.02
C ASP A 12 -6.19 20.34 14.57
N ASN A 13 -7.36 19.77 14.24
CA ASN A 13 -7.98 19.86 12.92
C ASN A 13 -7.23 19.12 11.82
N VAL A 14 -6.30 18.24 12.17
CA VAL A 14 -5.66 17.37 11.19
C VAL A 14 -5.94 15.92 11.53
N ARG A 15 -6.03 15.09 10.49
CA ARG A 15 -6.23 13.67 10.70
C ARG A 15 -4.98 13.09 11.34
N SER A 16 -5.17 12.35 12.42
CA SER A 16 -4.05 11.85 13.19
C SER A 16 -4.51 10.65 14.00
N GLY A 17 -3.63 9.63 14.14
CA GLY A 17 -4.00 8.41 14.83
C GLY A 17 -4.67 7.45 13.87
N LYS A 18 -5.69 6.74 14.33
CA LYS A 18 -6.37 5.74 13.50
C LYS A 18 -7.50 6.39 12.70
N GLY A 19 -7.61 6.05 11.44
CA GLY A 19 -8.70 6.57 10.66
C GLY A 19 -8.91 5.82 9.35
N HIS A 20 -10.11 5.97 8.79
CA HIS A 20 -10.51 5.36 7.54
C HIS A 20 -10.91 6.46 6.58
N TYR A 21 -10.33 6.45 5.40
CA TYR A 21 -10.61 7.45 4.37
C TYR A 21 -11.07 6.75 3.11
N LYS A 22 -12.14 7.25 2.53
CA LYS A 22 -12.62 6.74 1.25
C LYS A 22 -12.59 7.88 0.26
N TRP A 23 -11.85 7.69 -0.83
CA TRP A 23 -11.76 8.70 -1.89
C TRP A 23 -12.93 8.58 -2.84
N ALA A 24 -13.17 9.65 -3.57
CA ALA A 24 -14.30 9.68 -4.50
C ALA A 24 -14.18 8.64 -5.61
N ASN A 25 -12.97 8.23 -5.95
CA ASN A 25 -12.75 7.25 -7.01
C ASN A 25 -12.93 5.81 -6.55
N GLY A 26 -13.19 5.59 -5.26
CA GLY A 26 -13.41 4.25 -4.74
C GLY A 26 -12.24 3.64 -3.98
N ASP A 27 -11.09 4.30 -3.98
CA ASP A 27 -9.97 3.85 -3.15
C ASP A 27 -10.28 4.08 -1.69
N GLU A 28 -9.73 3.23 -0.80
CA GLU A 28 -9.94 3.37 0.64
C GLU A 28 -8.64 3.12 1.38
N TYR A 29 -8.39 3.89 2.43
CA TYR A 29 -7.25 3.67 3.30
C TYR A 29 -7.76 3.51 4.74
N ASP A 30 -7.25 2.51 5.44
CA ASP A 30 -7.60 2.26 6.84
C ASP A 30 -6.31 2.02 7.60
N GLY A 31 -6.00 2.89 8.53
CA GLY A 31 -4.78 2.73 9.30
C GLY A 31 -4.35 3.99 10.00
N ASP A 32 -3.04 4.14 10.13
CA ASP A 32 -2.45 5.24 10.89
C ASP A 32 -2.35 6.50 10.05
N TRP A 33 -2.55 7.62 10.71
CA TRP A 33 -2.48 8.95 10.11
C TRP A 33 -1.56 9.84 10.91
N LYS A 34 -0.89 10.74 10.23
CA LYS A 34 -0.07 11.76 10.87
C LYS A 34 -0.04 12.98 9.97
N ASN A 35 -0.35 14.15 10.54
CA ASN A 35 -0.34 15.40 9.78
C ASN A 35 -1.15 15.32 8.49
N ASP A 36 -2.37 14.74 8.60
CA ASP A 36 -3.30 14.62 7.48
C ASP A 36 -2.88 13.62 6.40
N MET A 37 -1.87 12.82 6.65
CA MET A 37 -1.39 11.84 5.67
C MET A 37 -1.30 10.46 6.28
N PRO A 38 -1.52 9.40 5.47
CA PRO A 38 -1.21 8.05 5.93
C PRO A 38 0.25 7.97 6.36
N ASP A 39 0.47 7.45 7.55
CA ASP A 39 1.82 7.36 8.09
C ASP A 39 1.80 6.32 9.21
N GLY A 40 2.61 5.28 9.08
CA GLY A 40 2.62 4.15 9.99
C GLY A 40 2.17 2.90 9.28
N GLU A 41 1.28 2.14 9.89
CA GLU A 41 0.78 0.90 9.30
C GLU A 41 -0.64 1.08 8.81
N GLY A 42 -0.95 0.53 7.65
CA GLY A 42 -2.28 0.67 7.13
C GLY A 42 -2.59 -0.28 6.01
N VAL A 43 -3.84 -0.25 5.56
CA VAL A 43 -4.35 -1.04 4.45
C VAL A 43 -4.94 -0.09 3.42
N LEU A 44 -4.43 -0.15 2.21
CA LEU A 44 -4.97 0.63 1.10
C LEU A 44 -5.67 -0.34 0.15
N THR A 45 -6.97 -0.12 -0.05
CA THR A 45 -7.75 -0.91 -0.99
C THR A 45 -8.09 -0.02 -2.17
N MET A 46 -7.69 -0.45 -3.35
CA MET A 46 -7.93 0.33 -4.56
C MET A 46 -9.28 -0.01 -5.16
N ALA A 47 -9.78 0.89 -5.98
CA ALA A 47 -11.12 0.72 -6.56
C ALA A 47 -11.24 -0.57 -7.36
N ASP A 48 -10.15 -1.06 -7.94
CA ASP A 48 -10.16 -2.29 -8.73
C ASP A 48 -10.06 -3.55 -7.89
N GLY A 49 -9.94 -3.42 -6.56
CA GLY A 49 -9.84 -4.55 -5.66
C GLY A 49 -8.43 -4.90 -5.21
N THR A 50 -7.41 -4.25 -5.75
CA THR A 50 -6.04 -4.44 -5.29
C THR A 50 -5.91 -3.94 -3.86
N ARG A 51 -5.22 -4.69 -3.01
CA ARG A 51 -5.06 -4.32 -1.61
C ARG A 51 -3.58 -4.32 -1.23
N TYR A 52 -3.13 -3.21 -0.66
CA TYR A 52 -1.80 -3.10 -0.10
C TYR A 52 -1.90 -3.07 1.42
N THR A 53 -1.10 -3.90 2.10
CA THR A 53 -1.04 -3.91 3.57
C THR A 53 0.42 -3.72 3.95
N GLY A 54 0.70 -2.72 4.76
CA GLY A 54 2.08 -2.49 5.18
C GLY A 54 2.31 -1.07 5.63
N GLY A 55 3.55 -0.62 5.50
CA GLY A 55 3.97 0.67 6.00
C GLY A 55 3.68 1.81 5.06
N PHE A 56 3.51 2.97 5.64
CA PHE A 56 3.30 4.22 4.92
C PHE A 56 4.15 5.31 5.56
N SER A 57 4.59 6.24 4.75
CA SER A 57 5.28 7.43 5.24
C SER A 57 4.89 8.59 4.36
N LYS A 58 4.37 9.66 4.98
CA LYS A 58 3.98 10.88 4.28
C LYS A 58 3.06 10.60 3.08
N GLY A 59 2.13 9.67 3.28
CA GLY A 59 1.14 9.35 2.27
C GLY A 59 1.55 8.33 1.24
N MET A 60 2.77 7.81 1.31
CA MET A 60 3.26 6.84 0.32
C MET A 60 3.65 5.54 0.99
N GLU A 61 3.54 4.44 0.23
CA GLU A 61 3.99 3.15 0.74
C GLU A 61 5.47 3.23 1.07
N GLU A 62 5.83 2.65 2.21
CA GLU A 62 7.20 2.72 2.68
C GLU A 62 7.51 1.50 3.53
N GLY A 63 8.64 0.85 3.28
CA GLY A 63 9.04 -0.32 4.07
C GLY A 63 8.40 -1.59 3.55
N LYS A 64 8.30 -2.59 4.40
CA LYS A 64 7.77 -3.88 3.99
C LYS A 64 6.27 -3.82 3.81
N GLY A 65 5.79 -4.49 2.78
CA GLY A 65 4.37 -4.55 2.54
C GLY A 65 3.98 -5.74 1.70
N VAL A 66 2.68 -6.00 1.67
CA VAL A 66 2.10 -7.09 0.90
C VAL A 66 1.02 -6.48 0.01
N MET A 67 1.07 -6.81 -1.28
CA MET A 67 0.06 -6.35 -2.22
C MET A 67 -0.65 -7.56 -2.81
N LEU A 68 -1.98 -7.54 -2.77
CA LEU A 68 -2.80 -8.63 -3.27
C LEU A 68 -3.64 -8.09 -4.42
N THR A 69 -3.50 -8.72 -5.60
CA THR A 69 -4.26 -8.29 -6.77
C THR A 69 -5.60 -9.01 -6.83
N PRO A 70 -6.56 -8.48 -7.62
CA PRO A 70 -7.87 -9.13 -7.72
C PRO A 70 -7.81 -10.55 -8.26
N ASP A 71 -6.81 -10.89 -9.06
CA ASP A 71 -6.68 -12.23 -9.60
C ASP A 71 -5.95 -13.19 -8.67
N GLY A 72 -5.61 -12.74 -7.46
CA GLY A 72 -5.06 -13.63 -6.44
C GLY A 72 -3.55 -13.68 -6.36
N ILE A 73 -2.84 -12.83 -7.09
CA ILE A 73 -1.38 -12.75 -6.98
C ILE A 73 -1.01 -11.95 -5.76
N ARG A 74 -0.12 -12.50 -4.94
CA ARG A 74 0.34 -11.87 -3.73
C ARG A 74 1.80 -11.47 -3.88
N PHE A 75 2.05 -10.17 -3.76
CA PHE A 75 3.40 -9.61 -3.80
C PHE A 75 3.85 -9.33 -2.37
N GLU A 76 5.02 -9.86 -1.99
CA GLU A 76 5.63 -9.56 -0.70
C GLU A 76 6.99 -8.94 -0.94
N GLY A 77 7.19 -7.74 -0.46
CA GLY A 77 8.45 -7.07 -0.68
C GLY A 77 8.51 -5.75 0.04
N SER A 78 9.35 -4.86 -0.46
CA SER A 78 9.55 -3.56 0.17
C SER A 78 9.19 -2.45 -0.79
N PHE A 79 8.87 -1.30 -0.21
CA PHE A 79 8.49 -0.11 -0.95
C PHE A 79 9.29 1.07 -0.46
N LYS A 80 9.55 2.01 -1.34
CA LYS A 80 10.23 3.25 -0.98
C LYS A 80 9.58 4.37 -1.75
N GLN A 81 9.02 5.33 -1.02
CA GLN A 81 8.35 6.48 -1.60
C GLN A 81 7.29 6.09 -2.63
N GLY A 82 6.50 5.07 -2.29
CA GLY A 82 5.41 4.61 -3.13
C GLY A 82 5.81 3.67 -4.25
N LYS A 83 7.08 3.33 -4.37
CA LYS A 83 7.57 2.47 -5.43
C LYS A 83 8.12 1.18 -4.87
N LYS A 84 7.95 0.10 -5.61
CA LYS A 84 8.56 -1.17 -5.23
C LYS A 84 10.08 -1.01 -5.24
N HIS A 85 10.72 -1.50 -4.19
CA HIS A 85 12.16 -1.35 -4.06
C HIS A 85 12.71 -2.46 -3.18
N GLY A 86 13.67 -3.22 -3.70
CA GLY A 86 14.30 -4.30 -2.97
C GLY A 86 13.81 -5.67 -3.38
N PRO A 87 14.23 -6.70 -2.66
CA PRO A 87 13.84 -8.07 -2.99
C PRO A 87 12.34 -8.29 -2.82
N PHE A 88 11.78 -9.15 -3.65
CA PHE A 88 10.36 -9.46 -3.57
C PHE A 88 10.09 -10.90 -3.98
N VAL A 89 8.92 -11.39 -3.60
CA VAL A 89 8.42 -12.70 -4.02
C VAL A 89 6.94 -12.53 -4.37
N GLU A 90 6.52 -13.08 -5.50
CA GLU A 90 5.11 -13.14 -5.87
C GLU A 90 4.65 -14.58 -5.88
N THR A 91 3.48 -14.81 -5.27
CA THR A 91 2.90 -16.15 -5.22
C THR A 91 1.49 -16.08 -5.79
N ASP A 92 1.01 -17.22 -6.32
CA ASP A 92 -0.35 -17.31 -6.79
C ASP A 92 -1.28 -17.70 -5.64
N LYS A 93 -2.56 -17.85 -5.94
CA LYS A 93 -3.53 -18.13 -4.88
C LYS A 93 -3.37 -19.50 -4.25
N GLU A 94 -2.62 -20.40 -4.88
CA GLU A 94 -2.27 -21.68 -4.28
C GLU A 94 -0.99 -21.63 -3.46
N GLY A 95 -0.35 -20.44 -3.38
CA GLY A 95 0.87 -20.29 -2.63
C GLY A 95 2.14 -20.63 -3.39
N LYS A 96 2.04 -20.85 -4.70
CA LYS A 96 3.19 -21.21 -5.52
C LYS A 96 3.90 -19.95 -5.98
N ILE A 97 5.22 -19.94 -5.90
CA ILE A 97 6.01 -18.80 -6.35
C ILE A 97 5.92 -18.69 -7.87
N VAL A 98 5.44 -17.52 -8.35
CA VAL A 98 5.34 -17.28 -9.78
C VAL A 98 6.38 -16.29 -10.26
N ARG A 99 6.97 -15.50 -9.37
CA ARG A 99 8.02 -14.57 -9.73
C ARG A 99 8.75 -14.12 -8.48
N LYS A 100 10.04 -13.85 -8.60
CA LYS A 100 10.83 -13.25 -7.53
C LYS A 100 11.99 -12.49 -8.16
N GLY A 101 12.53 -11.55 -7.42
CA GLY A 101 13.61 -10.75 -7.94
C GLY A 101 13.86 -9.54 -7.07
N VAL A 102 14.35 -8.49 -7.70
CA VAL A 102 14.70 -7.26 -7.02
C VAL A 102 14.17 -6.09 -7.83
N TYR A 103 13.49 -5.17 -7.15
CA TYR A 103 13.08 -3.91 -7.76
C TYR A 103 14.02 -2.78 -7.34
N LYS A 104 14.22 -1.85 -8.23
CA LYS A 104 14.93 -0.60 -7.93
C LYS A 104 14.03 0.55 -8.32
N PHE A 105 13.49 1.24 -7.31
CA PHE A 105 12.64 2.40 -7.51
C PHE A 105 11.56 2.17 -8.56
N GLY A 106 10.85 1.05 -8.43
CA GLY A 106 9.73 0.73 -9.27
C GLY A 106 10.08 -0.03 -10.54
N THR A 107 11.35 -0.22 -10.84
CA THR A 107 11.78 -0.93 -12.03
C THR A 107 12.33 -2.30 -11.66
N LEU A 108 11.81 -3.32 -12.32
CA LEU A 108 12.29 -4.68 -12.07
C LEU A 108 13.68 -4.85 -12.65
N ASP A 109 14.60 -5.31 -11.81
CA ASP A 109 15.96 -5.58 -12.24
C ASP A 109 16.00 -6.98 -12.83
N VAL A 110 16.14 -7.08 -14.14
CA VAL A 110 16.15 -8.35 -14.85
C VAL A 110 17.50 -8.64 -15.47
N ALA A 111 18.52 -7.93 -15.05
CA ALA A 111 19.84 -8.09 -15.63
C ALA A 111 20.51 -9.38 -15.21
N GLN A 112 19.92 -10.11 -14.33
CA GLN A 112 20.51 -11.31 -13.76
C GLN A 112 20.53 -12.45 -14.74
N LYS A 113 21.61 -13.07 -14.87
CA LYS A 113 21.71 -14.26 -15.70
C LYS A 113 22.55 -15.26 -15.00
#